data_69ece8b0bafc14da30445ef8c6da6fdb
#
_entry.id   69ece8b0bafc14da30445ef8c6da6fdb
#
_cell.length_a   1.000
_cell.length_b   1.000
_cell.length_c   1.000
_cell.angle_alpha   90.00
_cell.angle_beta   90.00
_cell.angle_gamma   90.00
#
_symmetry.space_group_name_H-M   'P 1'
#
loop_
_entity.id
_entity.type
_entity.pdbx_description
1 polymer ?
#
loop_
_entity_poly.entity_id
_entity_poly.type
_entity_poly.pdbx_seq_one_letter_code
_entity_poly.pdbx_strand_id
1 'polypeptide(L)'
;MDIRCKILTFGARWNSDTAQLGDVLRYMFNGYLPKGREVAYYESVTEALPEFSTRFQGTHTVLLLADTSDYAHIKSLLAKALHLQLQSLPEIAKNTRNTIGDFLSGSDEMIAHCAVPAGKKIFCLGDGLYAGFAVTAGQQNLILLPHHKDRTVTLLNQQVIPYLNEFYGCRIPTDASSRYYMAKLCEELHSFNEKMGVSGTKTAVLIRNAAEKIPGFMPMLRFTPSAETRGKLPPLEYAANLSIAACELEGNPYGAAMTSAFFTGSEATAQTEKCVYLAFTDDDDTEVREVHSVNGEEISEFLDRCTEELFKFALEKVKAMHKKVIAEEDADEPVSVFTPGKKALLAVLTLLAMAVGFAASYFVTDHVLDQQASQGYIEQTES
;
A
#
# COMPACT_ATOMS: atom_id res chain seq x y z
N MET A 1 -15.00 17.42 11.52
CA MET A 1 -15.79 16.21 11.78
C MET A 1 -14.83 15.03 11.79
N ASP A 2 -14.85 14.22 12.84
CA ASP A 2 -13.99 13.04 12.95
C ASP A 2 -14.57 11.92 12.09
N ILE A 3 -14.08 11.78 10.88
CA ILE A 3 -14.58 10.76 9.93
C ILE A 3 -13.96 9.42 10.30
N ARG A 4 -14.78 8.38 10.32
CA ARG A 4 -14.36 7.01 10.55
C ARG A 4 -14.61 6.18 9.31
N CYS A 5 -13.53 5.64 8.76
CA CYS A 5 -13.57 4.74 7.60
C CYS A 5 -13.30 3.30 8.06
N LYS A 6 -13.94 2.33 7.41
CA LYS A 6 -13.64 0.90 7.52
C LYS A 6 -13.40 0.31 6.14
N ILE A 7 -12.48 -0.63 6.06
CA ILE A 7 -12.12 -1.29 4.81
C ILE A 7 -12.39 -2.78 4.97
N LEU A 8 -13.22 -3.34 4.10
CA LEU A 8 -13.56 -4.75 4.07
C LEU A 8 -13.14 -5.33 2.72
N THR A 9 -12.39 -6.40 2.73
CA THR A 9 -11.89 -7.07 1.53
C THR A 9 -12.52 -8.45 1.39
N PHE A 10 -13.00 -8.79 0.21
CA PHE A 10 -13.73 -10.03 -0.09
C PHE A 10 -13.06 -10.83 -1.20
N GLY A 11 -13.06 -12.15 -1.09
CA GLY A 11 -12.64 -13.09 -2.11
C GLY A 11 -11.15 -13.09 -2.43
N ALA A 12 -10.41 -12.14 -1.89
CA ALA A 12 -8.97 -12.07 -2.11
C ALA A 12 -8.27 -13.15 -1.30
N ARG A 13 -7.70 -14.14 -1.98
CA ARG A 13 -6.76 -15.04 -1.32
C ARG A 13 -5.61 -14.23 -0.76
N TRP A 14 -5.25 -14.51 0.49
CA TRP A 14 -4.11 -13.85 1.11
C TRP A 14 -2.83 -14.18 0.33
N ASN A 15 -2.25 -13.19 -0.29
CA ASN A 15 -0.98 -13.25 -0.99
C ASN A 15 -0.16 -11.97 -0.70
N SER A 16 1.04 -11.88 -1.22
CA SER A 16 1.92 -10.72 -1.04
C SER A 16 1.28 -9.41 -1.48
N ASP A 17 0.55 -9.42 -2.60
CA ASP A 17 -0.08 -8.22 -3.18
C ASP A 17 -1.26 -7.75 -2.33
N THR A 18 -2.05 -8.68 -1.79
CA THR A 18 -3.15 -8.41 -0.86
C THR A 18 -2.64 -7.77 0.43
N ALA A 19 -1.57 -8.33 1.01
CA ALA A 19 -0.93 -7.79 2.21
C ALA A 19 -0.38 -6.37 1.95
N GLN A 20 0.30 -6.18 0.84
CA GLN A 20 0.86 -4.89 0.46
C GLN A 20 -0.21 -3.83 0.21
N LEU A 21 -1.31 -4.17 -0.47
CA LEU A 21 -2.44 -3.26 -0.63
C LEU A 21 -3.04 -2.88 0.73
N GLY A 22 -3.18 -3.85 1.64
CA GLY A 22 -3.65 -3.59 3.01
C GLY A 22 -2.80 -2.57 3.75
N ASP A 23 -1.47 -2.66 3.62
CA ASP A 23 -0.54 -1.71 4.24
C ASP A 23 -0.62 -0.32 3.62
N VAL A 24 -0.71 -0.24 2.29
CA VAL A 24 -0.93 1.03 1.58
C VAL A 24 -2.23 1.69 2.06
N LEU A 25 -3.32 0.94 2.15
CA LEU A 25 -4.61 1.45 2.60
C LEU A 25 -4.58 1.94 4.05
N ARG A 26 -3.91 1.21 4.95
CA ARG A 26 -3.71 1.67 6.34
C ARG A 26 -2.96 2.99 6.39
N TYR A 27 -1.95 3.13 5.56
CA TYR A 27 -1.19 4.37 5.46
C TYR A 27 -2.03 5.52 4.87
N MET A 28 -2.74 5.30 3.76
CA MET A 28 -3.59 6.30 3.09
C MET A 28 -4.68 6.84 4.02
N PHE A 29 -5.31 5.97 4.79
CA PHE A 29 -6.39 6.31 5.71
C PHE A 29 -5.95 6.47 7.16
N ASN A 30 -4.66 6.64 7.41
CA ASN A 30 -4.13 6.86 8.76
C ASN A 30 -4.84 8.06 9.44
N GLY A 31 -5.32 7.85 10.65
CA GLY A 31 -6.14 8.83 11.39
C GLY A 31 -7.65 8.79 11.09
N TYR A 32 -8.06 8.13 10.03
CA TYR A 32 -9.47 7.93 9.66
C TYR A 32 -9.96 6.51 9.93
N LEU A 33 -9.06 5.57 10.19
CA LEU A 33 -9.37 4.19 10.55
C LEU A 33 -9.53 4.05 12.07
N PRO A 34 -10.52 3.29 12.57
CA PRO A 34 -10.66 3.01 14.00
C PRO A 34 -9.46 2.19 14.50
N LYS A 35 -8.94 2.53 15.67
CA LYS A 35 -7.83 1.79 16.30
C LYS A 35 -8.16 0.30 16.43
N GLY A 36 -7.29 -0.56 15.88
CA GLY A 36 -7.25 -2.01 16.09
C GLY A 36 -8.09 -2.89 15.15
N ARG A 37 -8.84 -2.33 14.15
CA ARG A 37 -9.59 -3.11 13.16
C ARG A 37 -9.70 -2.39 11.83
N GLU A 38 -8.58 -2.15 11.23
CA GLU A 38 -8.45 -1.16 10.15
C GLU A 38 -8.81 -1.73 8.79
N VAL A 39 -8.39 -2.95 8.50
CA VAL A 39 -8.70 -3.68 7.27
C VAL A 39 -9.06 -5.11 7.64
N ALA A 40 -10.26 -5.54 7.28
CA ALA A 40 -10.73 -6.90 7.53
C ALA A 40 -10.80 -7.68 6.23
N TYR A 41 -10.37 -8.93 6.26
CA TYR A 41 -10.37 -9.86 5.13
C TYR A 41 -11.40 -10.95 5.38
N TYR A 42 -12.17 -11.28 4.36
CA TYR A 42 -13.19 -12.33 4.37
C TYR A 42 -13.04 -13.21 3.13
N GLU A 43 -13.10 -14.52 3.30
CA GLU A 43 -13.06 -15.44 2.17
C GLU A 43 -14.35 -15.38 1.35
N SER A 44 -15.48 -15.09 2.02
CA SER A 44 -16.78 -15.01 1.37
C SER A 44 -17.63 -13.85 1.89
N VAL A 45 -18.60 -13.41 1.08
CA VAL A 45 -19.60 -12.42 1.48
C VAL A 45 -20.43 -12.92 2.66
N THR A 46 -20.70 -14.22 2.75
CA THR A 46 -21.50 -14.84 3.80
C THR A 46 -20.87 -14.68 5.18
N GLU A 47 -19.55 -14.77 5.26
CA GLU A 47 -18.79 -14.53 6.51
C GLU A 47 -18.81 -13.05 6.92
N ALA A 48 -18.85 -12.14 5.96
CA ALA A 48 -18.86 -10.72 6.23
C ALA A 48 -20.23 -10.17 6.59
N LEU A 49 -21.32 -10.81 6.19
CA LEU A 49 -22.69 -10.34 6.42
C LEU A 49 -23.03 -10.00 7.88
N PRO A 50 -22.69 -10.83 8.89
CA PRO A 50 -22.96 -10.51 10.29
C PRO A 50 -22.21 -9.27 10.77
N GLU A 51 -20.99 -9.07 10.28
CA GLU A 51 -20.18 -7.90 10.62
C GLU A 51 -20.62 -6.64 9.85
N PHE A 52 -21.17 -6.82 8.66
CA PHE A 52 -21.65 -5.74 7.82
C PHE A 52 -22.74 -4.91 8.50
N SER A 53 -23.74 -5.57 9.09
CA SER A 53 -24.84 -4.91 9.79
C SER A 53 -24.39 -4.18 11.06
N THR A 54 -23.40 -4.71 11.77
CA THR A 54 -22.90 -4.11 13.02
C THR A 54 -21.86 -3.01 12.78
N ARG A 55 -21.17 -3.02 11.64
CA ARG A 55 -20.05 -2.10 11.37
C ARG A 55 -20.46 -0.75 10.80
N PHE A 56 -21.68 -0.61 10.30
CA PHE A 56 -22.20 0.71 9.96
C PHE A 56 -22.47 1.58 11.19
N GLN A 57 -22.62 0.97 12.38
CA GLN A 57 -22.80 1.74 13.61
C GLN A 57 -21.47 2.46 13.97
N GLY A 58 -21.53 3.79 14.00
CA GLY A 58 -20.38 4.65 14.33
C GLY A 58 -19.33 4.77 13.22
N THR A 59 -19.64 4.37 11.99
CA THR A 59 -18.76 4.49 10.83
C THR A 59 -19.40 5.40 9.78
N HIS A 60 -18.63 6.30 9.20
CA HIS A 60 -19.08 7.22 8.16
C HIS A 60 -18.92 6.62 6.76
N THR A 61 -17.82 5.92 6.51
CA THR A 61 -17.53 5.31 5.22
C THR A 61 -17.11 3.85 5.38
N VAL A 62 -17.70 2.98 4.59
CA VAL A 62 -17.26 1.59 4.41
C VAL A 62 -16.78 1.41 2.98
N LEU A 63 -15.48 1.09 2.84
CA LEU A 63 -14.88 0.70 1.58
C LEU A 63 -14.95 -0.83 1.46
N LEU A 64 -15.61 -1.30 0.42
CA LEU A 64 -15.66 -2.71 0.05
C LEU A 64 -14.71 -2.94 -1.11
N LEU A 65 -13.73 -3.80 -0.91
CA LEU A 65 -12.81 -4.22 -1.95
C LEU A 65 -13.14 -5.66 -2.33
N ALA A 66 -13.56 -5.87 -3.56
CA ALA A 66 -13.92 -7.19 -4.05
C ALA A 66 -12.91 -7.69 -5.07
N ASP A 67 -12.45 -8.94 -4.93
CA ASP A 67 -11.56 -9.56 -5.90
C ASP A 67 -12.16 -9.48 -7.31
N THR A 68 -11.31 -9.31 -8.30
CA THR A 68 -11.74 -9.15 -9.69
C THR A 68 -12.45 -10.36 -10.23
N SER A 69 -12.12 -11.57 -9.77
CA SER A 69 -12.79 -12.83 -10.13
C SER A 69 -14.24 -12.90 -9.62
N ASP A 70 -14.51 -12.33 -8.46
CA ASP A 70 -15.81 -12.36 -7.80
C ASP A 70 -16.58 -11.03 -7.91
N TYR A 71 -16.00 -10.05 -8.61
CA TYR A 71 -16.50 -8.67 -8.62
C TYR A 71 -17.95 -8.56 -9.13
N ALA A 72 -18.30 -9.29 -10.19
CA ALA A 72 -19.68 -9.34 -10.72
C ALA A 72 -20.67 -9.87 -9.70
N HIS A 73 -20.31 -10.96 -9.04
CA HIS A 73 -21.16 -11.60 -8.03
C HIS A 73 -21.40 -10.68 -6.83
N ILE A 74 -20.35 -10.12 -6.27
CA ILE A 74 -20.42 -9.21 -5.11
C ILE A 74 -21.21 -7.94 -5.45
N LYS A 75 -20.97 -7.37 -6.64
CA LYS A 75 -21.70 -6.22 -7.14
C LYS A 75 -23.20 -6.51 -7.26
N SER A 76 -23.57 -7.66 -7.81
CA SER A 76 -24.97 -8.11 -7.96
C SER A 76 -25.63 -8.35 -6.60
N LEU A 77 -24.95 -9.00 -5.66
CA LEU A 77 -25.47 -9.23 -4.30
C LEU A 77 -25.68 -7.91 -3.57
N LEU A 78 -24.72 -6.99 -3.67
CA LEU A 78 -24.83 -5.68 -3.03
C LEU A 78 -25.98 -4.85 -3.62
N ALA A 79 -26.11 -4.84 -4.93
CA ALA A 79 -27.20 -4.16 -5.61
C ALA A 79 -28.58 -4.73 -5.19
N LYS A 80 -28.70 -6.06 -5.12
CA LYS A 80 -29.91 -6.74 -4.65
C LYS A 80 -30.23 -6.41 -3.19
N ALA A 81 -29.23 -6.46 -2.31
CA ALA A 81 -29.40 -6.16 -0.88
C ALA A 81 -29.83 -4.71 -0.63
N LEU A 82 -29.37 -3.77 -1.45
CA LEU A 82 -29.69 -2.34 -1.37
C LEU A 82 -30.86 -1.93 -2.27
N HIS A 83 -31.55 -2.88 -2.91
CA HIS A 83 -32.66 -2.63 -3.83
C HIS A 83 -32.28 -1.66 -4.98
N LEU A 84 -31.07 -1.79 -5.51
CA LEU A 84 -30.55 -0.97 -6.59
C LEU A 84 -30.67 -1.72 -7.93
N GLN A 85 -31.02 -0.99 -8.98
CA GLN A 85 -31.00 -1.52 -10.35
C GLN A 85 -29.66 -1.18 -11.02
N LEU A 86 -28.95 -2.22 -11.46
CA LEU A 86 -27.72 -2.05 -12.24
C LEU A 86 -28.08 -1.76 -13.70
N GLN A 87 -27.41 -0.78 -14.27
CA GLN A 87 -27.52 -0.41 -15.68
C GLN A 87 -26.14 -0.22 -16.28
N SER A 88 -25.96 -0.60 -17.51
CA SER A 88 -24.71 -0.31 -18.26
C SER A 88 -24.75 1.13 -18.76
N LEU A 89 -23.70 1.90 -18.44
CA LEU A 89 -23.52 3.24 -18.98
C LEU A 89 -22.84 3.16 -20.34
N PRO A 90 -23.39 3.83 -21.39
CA PRO A 90 -22.88 3.73 -22.75
C PRO A 90 -21.40 4.09 -22.88
N GLU A 91 -20.95 5.13 -22.16
CA GLU A 91 -19.55 5.58 -22.20
C GLU A 91 -18.60 4.54 -21.60
N ILE A 92 -18.94 4.00 -20.41
CA ILE A 92 -18.12 2.96 -19.77
C ILE A 92 -18.12 1.71 -20.65
N ALA A 93 -19.28 1.28 -21.14
CA ALA A 93 -19.39 0.11 -22.02
C ALA A 93 -18.59 0.26 -23.31
N LYS A 94 -18.52 1.47 -23.88
CA LYS A 94 -17.67 1.77 -25.05
C LYS A 94 -16.19 1.61 -24.69
N ASN A 95 -15.76 2.18 -23.59
CA ASN A 95 -14.36 2.07 -23.14
C ASN A 95 -13.97 0.62 -22.83
N THR A 96 -14.86 -0.11 -22.15
CA THR A 96 -14.68 -1.53 -21.88
C THR A 96 -14.48 -2.34 -23.17
N ARG A 97 -15.35 -2.12 -24.19
CA ARG A 97 -15.20 -2.78 -25.49
C ARG A 97 -13.89 -2.45 -26.20
N ASN A 98 -13.46 -1.22 -26.11
CA ASN A 98 -12.17 -0.81 -26.68
C ASN A 98 -10.98 -1.51 -26.01
N THR A 99 -11.13 -1.89 -24.73
CA THR A 99 -10.05 -2.49 -23.92
C THR A 99 -10.03 -4.01 -24.03
N ILE A 100 -11.18 -4.68 -23.89
CA ILE A 100 -11.26 -6.16 -23.84
C ILE A 100 -12.05 -6.79 -25.00
N GLY A 101 -12.62 -6.00 -25.89
CA GLY A 101 -13.48 -6.47 -26.99
C GLY A 101 -14.95 -6.53 -26.61
N ASP A 102 -15.75 -7.17 -27.49
CA ASP A 102 -17.19 -7.30 -27.29
C ASP A 102 -17.52 -8.30 -26.19
N PHE A 103 -18.50 -7.96 -25.36
CA PHE A 103 -19.05 -8.82 -24.30
C PHE A 103 -20.58 -8.89 -24.44
N LEU A 104 -21.18 -9.99 -23.95
CA LEU A 104 -22.62 -10.21 -24.06
C LEU A 104 -23.38 -9.35 -23.04
N SER A 105 -24.47 -8.74 -23.47
CA SER A 105 -25.39 -8.03 -22.58
C SER A 105 -25.95 -8.98 -21.51
N GLY A 106 -25.84 -8.58 -20.24
CA GLY A 106 -26.26 -9.41 -19.10
C GLY A 106 -25.24 -10.49 -18.69
N SER A 107 -24.07 -10.55 -19.32
CA SER A 107 -22.97 -11.42 -18.87
C SER A 107 -22.34 -10.94 -17.57
N ASP A 108 -21.67 -11.84 -16.86
CA ASP A 108 -20.91 -11.49 -15.66
C ASP A 108 -19.82 -10.44 -15.95
N GLU A 109 -19.22 -10.48 -17.15
CA GLU A 109 -18.27 -9.47 -17.62
C GLU A 109 -18.91 -8.08 -17.70
N MET A 110 -20.13 -7.97 -18.27
CA MET A 110 -20.84 -6.69 -18.30
C MET A 110 -21.11 -6.18 -16.87
N ILE A 111 -21.52 -7.07 -15.97
CA ILE A 111 -21.78 -6.69 -14.58
C ILE A 111 -20.49 -6.29 -13.87
N ALA A 112 -19.41 -7.06 -14.05
CA ALA A 112 -18.12 -6.76 -13.44
C ALA A 112 -17.59 -5.40 -13.89
N HIS A 113 -17.59 -5.14 -15.16
CA HIS A 113 -16.92 -3.97 -15.72
C HIS A 113 -17.81 -2.73 -15.74
N CYS A 114 -18.89 -2.71 -16.47
CA CYS A 114 -19.61 -1.48 -16.82
C CYS A 114 -21.00 -1.31 -16.21
N ALA A 115 -21.58 -2.32 -15.53
CA ALA A 115 -22.85 -2.15 -14.89
C ALA A 115 -22.69 -1.45 -13.53
N VAL A 116 -23.48 -0.39 -13.32
CA VAL A 116 -23.45 0.45 -12.11
C VAL A 116 -24.85 0.86 -11.72
N PRO A 117 -25.12 1.19 -10.44
CA PRO A 117 -26.44 1.64 -10.02
C PRO A 117 -26.82 2.99 -10.61
N ALA A 118 -28.08 3.12 -11.07
CA ALA A 118 -28.60 4.36 -11.61
C ALA A 118 -28.53 5.51 -10.60
N GLY A 119 -28.09 6.68 -11.04
CA GLY A 119 -28.08 7.91 -10.25
C GLY A 119 -27.12 7.90 -9.04
N LYS A 120 -26.15 7.00 -8.99
CA LYS A 120 -25.12 6.93 -7.96
C LYS A 120 -23.80 7.50 -8.45
N LYS A 121 -22.91 7.86 -7.49
CA LYS A 121 -21.53 8.27 -7.81
C LYS A 121 -20.78 7.04 -8.32
N ILE A 122 -20.08 7.20 -9.44
CA ILE A 122 -19.35 6.14 -10.11
C ILE A 122 -17.86 6.43 -10.08
N PHE A 123 -17.07 5.38 -9.92
CA PHE A 123 -15.62 5.40 -9.94
C PHE A 123 -15.13 4.43 -11.02
N CYS A 124 -14.51 4.95 -12.07
CA CYS A 124 -14.05 4.15 -13.18
C CYS A 124 -12.85 4.83 -13.85
N LEU A 125 -11.83 4.06 -14.17
CA LEU A 125 -10.70 4.55 -14.97
C LEU A 125 -11.06 4.63 -16.46
N GLY A 126 -10.21 5.28 -17.24
CA GLY A 126 -10.46 5.53 -18.66
C GLY A 126 -10.61 4.27 -19.52
N ASP A 127 -10.14 3.11 -19.05
CA ASP A 127 -10.29 1.81 -19.72
C ASP A 127 -11.69 1.18 -19.56
N GLY A 128 -12.53 1.71 -18.70
CA GLY A 128 -13.88 1.22 -18.45
C GLY A 128 -13.96 -0.07 -17.63
N LEU A 129 -12.84 -0.62 -17.12
CA LEU A 129 -12.83 -1.89 -16.41
C LEU A 129 -13.18 -1.74 -14.93
N TYR A 130 -13.94 -2.71 -14.40
CA TYR A 130 -14.28 -2.85 -12.98
C TYR A 130 -14.82 -1.55 -12.35
N ALA A 131 -15.80 -0.93 -13.00
CA ALA A 131 -16.43 0.28 -12.47
C ALA A 131 -16.99 0.06 -11.07
N GLY A 132 -16.53 0.89 -10.13
CA GLY A 132 -17.03 0.96 -8.76
C GLY A 132 -18.12 2.01 -8.60
N PHE A 133 -18.71 2.10 -7.42
CA PHE A 133 -19.73 3.10 -7.13
C PHE A 133 -19.83 3.41 -5.63
N ALA A 134 -20.41 4.56 -5.30
CA ALA A 134 -20.80 4.90 -3.95
C ALA A 134 -22.32 4.94 -3.79
N VAL A 135 -22.81 4.40 -2.67
CA VAL A 135 -24.18 4.54 -2.20
C VAL A 135 -24.18 5.34 -0.92
N THR A 136 -24.96 6.43 -0.90
CA THR A 136 -25.03 7.34 0.23
C THR A 136 -26.36 7.20 0.94
N ALA A 137 -26.34 7.15 2.27
CA ALA A 137 -27.50 7.19 3.13
C ALA A 137 -27.24 8.18 4.29
N GLY A 138 -27.83 9.38 4.18
CA GLY A 138 -27.54 10.47 5.11
C GLY A 138 -26.08 10.88 5.10
N GLN A 139 -25.39 10.70 6.23
CA GLN A 139 -23.96 11.00 6.40
C GLN A 139 -23.06 9.76 6.17
N GLN A 140 -23.62 8.66 5.71
CA GLN A 140 -22.86 7.42 5.52
C GLN A 140 -22.67 7.12 4.03
N ASN A 141 -21.48 6.60 3.70
CA ASN A 141 -21.11 6.14 2.37
C ASN A 141 -20.73 4.65 2.40
N LEU A 142 -21.25 3.91 1.44
CA LEU A 142 -20.80 2.57 1.09
C LEU A 142 -20.16 2.65 -0.29
N ILE A 143 -18.91 2.28 -0.41
CA ILE A 143 -18.14 2.38 -1.66
C ILE A 143 -17.64 1.00 -2.03
N LEU A 144 -17.99 0.53 -3.23
CA LEU A 144 -17.48 -0.71 -3.82
C LEU A 144 -16.39 -0.39 -4.82
N LEU A 145 -15.22 -1.02 -4.67
CA LEU A 145 -14.07 -0.93 -5.59
C LEU A 145 -13.52 -2.33 -5.89
N PRO A 146 -12.85 -2.52 -7.04
CA PRO A 146 -12.12 -3.76 -7.30
C PRO A 146 -10.94 -3.90 -6.34
N HIS A 147 -10.65 -5.13 -5.92
CA HIS A 147 -9.42 -5.46 -5.19
C HIS A 147 -8.32 -5.81 -6.18
N HIS A 148 -7.61 -4.79 -6.63
CA HIS A 148 -6.45 -4.92 -7.52
C HIS A 148 -5.47 -3.81 -7.18
N LYS A 149 -4.27 -4.16 -6.71
CA LYS A 149 -3.30 -3.25 -6.09
C LYS A 149 -3.23 -1.87 -6.77
N ASP A 150 -2.77 -1.82 -7.98
CA ASP A 150 -2.50 -0.55 -8.66
C ASP A 150 -3.82 0.17 -9.06
N ARG A 151 -4.81 -0.56 -9.52
CA ARG A 151 -6.11 0.00 -9.91
C ARG A 151 -6.86 0.59 -8.72
N THR A 152 -6.88 -0.12 -7.59
CA THR A 152 -7.54 0.36 -6.36
C THR A 152 -6.91 1.64 -5.88
N VAL A 153 -5.58 1.70 -5.82
CA VAL A 153 -4.83 2.89 -5.39
C VAL A 153 -5.07 4.06 -6.35
N THR A 154 -5.05 3.82 -7.65
CA THR A 154 -5.34 4.85 -8.66
C THR A 154 -6.76 5.39 -8.52
N LEU A 155 -7.77 4.53 -8.39
CA LEU A 155 -9.17 4.94 -8.16
C LEU A 155 -9.32 5.74 -6.86
N LEU A 156 -8.66 5.31 -5.80
CA LEU A 156 -8.67 6.02 -4.51
C LEU A 156 -8.10 7.43 -4.66
N ASN A 157 -6.92 7.57 -5.23
CA ASN A 157 -6.24 8.87 -5.35
C ASN A 157 -6.99 9.83 -6.30
N GLN A 158 -7.41 9.33 -7.46
CA GLN A 158 -7.98 10.20 -8.50
C GLN A 158 -9.46 10.52 -8.29
N GLN A 159 -10.23 9.62 -7.66
CA GLN A 159 -11.69 9.77 -7.66
C GLN A 159 -12.34 9.62 -6.29
N VAL A 160 -11.95 8.62 -5.50
CA VAL A 160 -12.65 8.31 -4.24
C VAL A 160 -12.27 9.28 -3.12
N ILE A 161 -10.98 9.51 -2.93
CA ILE A 161 -10.49 10.46 -1.90
C ILE A 161 -10.97 11.90 -2.19
N PRO A 162 -10.87 12.43 -3.42
CA PRO A 162 -11.46 13.71 -3.76
C PRO A 162 -12.98 13.77 -3.45
N TYR A 163 -13.71 12.71 -3.80
CA TYR A 163 -15.14 12.62 -3.46
C TYR A 163 -15.40 12.62 -1.96
N LEU A 164 -14.64 11.85 -1.16
CA LEU A 164 -14.77 11.83 0.30
C LEU A 164 -14.40 13.16 0.93
N ASN A 165 -13.36 13.81 0.42
CA ASN A 165 -12.93 15.13 0.88
C ASN A 165 -14.01 16.19 0.63
N GLU A 166 -14.62 16.18 -0.55
CA GLU A 166 -15.73 17.07 -0.89
C GLU A 166 -16.97 16.76 -0.03
N PHE A 167 -17.36 15.48 0.07
CA PHE A 167 -18.57 15.07 0.77
C PHE A 167 -18.53 15.37 2.27
N TYR A 168 -17.39 15.16 2.92
CA TYR A 168 -17.23 15.33 4.36
C TYR A 168 -16.56 16.64 4.76
N GLY A 169 -16.00 17.40 3.83
CA GLY A 169 -15.17 18.57 4.13
C GLY A 169 -13.87 18.21 4.85
N CYS A 170 -13.32 17.01 4.58
CA CYS A 170 -12.06 16.55 5.17
C CYS A 170 -10.87 16.72 4.22
N ARG A 171 -9.67 16.32 4.65
CA ARG A 171 -8.44 16.38 3.87
C ARG A 171 -7.65 15.08 3.97
N ILE A 172 -8.20 14.01 3.38
CA ILE A 172 -7.43 12.78 3.18
C ILE A 172 -6.41 13.08 2.06
N PRO A 173 -5.11 12.81 2.26
CA PRO A 173 -4.10 13.09 1.23
C PRO A 173 -4.29 12.19 0.00
N THR A 174 -4.21 12.76 -1.20
CA THR A 174 -4.27 12.02 -2.47
C THR A 174 -2.90 11.45 -2.88
N ASP A 175 -1.81 11.96 -2.30
CA ASP A 175 -0.44 11.52 -2.54
C ASP A 175 0.05 10.48 -1.50
N ALA A 176 -0.87 9.89 -0.74
CA ALA A 176 -0.51 9.00 0.37
C ALA A 176 0.12 7.68 -0.07
N SER A 177 -0.15 7.19 -1.29
CA SER A 177 0.52 6.00 -1.82
C SER A 177 2.01 6.24 -2.09
N SER A 178 2.37 7.35 -2.72
CA SER A 178 3.78 7.70 -2.94
C SER A 178 4.52 7.93 -1.62
N ARG A 179 3.89 8.58 -0.66
CA ARG A 179 4.44 8.73 0.70
C ARG A 179 4.66 7.39 1.41
N TYR A 180 3.78 6.43 1.20
CA TYR A 180 3.97 5.08 1.76
C TYR A 180 5.27 4.44 1.28
N TYR A 181 5.52 4.42 -0.04
CA TYR A 181 6.72 3.81 -0.59
C TYR A 181 7.98 4.56 -0.13
N MET A 182 7.94 5.89 -0.09
CA MET A 182 9.04 6.70 0.42
C MET A 182 9.31 6.46 1.91
N ALA A 183 8.27 6.39 2.74
CA ALA A 183 8.41 6.10 4.17
C ALA A 183 8.99 4.71 4.40
N LYS A 184 8.55 3.70 3.64
CA LYS A 184 9.08 2.33 3.74
C LYS A 184 10.52 2.24 3.25
N LEU A 185 10.90 2.95 2.19
CA LEU A 185 12.29 3.03 1.75
C LEU A 185 13.16 3.72 2.80
N CYS A 186 12.67 4.80 3.41
CA CYS A 186 13.36 5.47 4.51
C CYS A 186 13.58 4.55 5.71
N GLU A 187 12.56 3.79 6.13
CA GLU A 187 12.66 2.80 7.20
C GLU A 187 13.68 1.72 6.86
N GLU A 188 13.67 1.23 5.64
CA GLU A 188 14.57 0.18 5.16
C GLU A 188 16.03 0.65 5.15
N LEU A 189 16.33 1.81 4.54
CA LEU A 189 17.67 2.40 4.54
C LEU A 189 18.15 2.69 5.96
N HIS A 190 17.28 3.16 6.82
CA HIS A 190 17.61 3.49 8.21
C HIS A 190 17.96 2.24 9.02
N SER A 191 17.24 1.14 8.80
CA SER A 191 17.44 -0.12 9.54
C SER A 191 18.85 -0.72 9.30
N PHE A 192 19.43 -0.49 8.13
CA PHE A 192 20.76 -0.93 7.75
C PHE A 192 21.82 0.20 7.84
N ASN A 193 21.41 1.40 8.27
CA ASN A 193 22.27 2.60 8.32
C ASN A 193 22.91 2.95 6.97
N GLU A 194 22.16 2.76 5.91
CA GLU A 194 22.60 2.97 4.53
C GLU A 194 22.04 4.26 3.94
N LYS A 195 22.67 4.71 2.87
CA LYS A 195 22.26 5.90 2.12
C LYS A 195 22.12 5.55 0.65
N MET A 196 21.25 6.27 -0.03
CA MET A 196 21.03 6.12 -1.45
C MET A 196 21.41 7.40 -2.18
N GLY A 197 22.24 7.29 -3.20
CA GLY A 197 22.49 8.35 -4.14
C GLY A 197 21.29 8.57 -5.05
N VAL A 198 20.96 9.81 -5.34
CA VAL A 198 19.85 10.18 -6.25
C VAL A 198 20.36 11.14 -7.29
N SER A 199 20.16 10.81 -8.55
CA SER A 199 20.48 11.66 -9.68
C SER A 199 19.25 11.92 -10.57
N GLY A 200 19.28 13.01 -11.25
CA GLY A 200 18.26 13.38 -12.20
C GLY A 200 18.53 14.78 -12.72
N THR A 201 18.00 15.09 -13.85
CA THR A 201 18.09 16.44 -14.42
C THR A 201 17.15 17.39 -13.66
N LYS A 202 16.19 17.99 -14.34
CA LYS A 202 15.12 18.79 -13.69
C LYS A 202 14.25 17.95 -12.75
N THR A 203 14.21 16.65 -12.94
CA THR A 203 13.46 15.68 -12.13
C THR A 203 14.03 15.46 -10.72
N ALA A 204 15.31 15.75 -10.49
CA ALA A 204 15.89 15.72 -9.14
C ALA A 204 15.19 16.65 -8.15
N VAL A 205 14.63 17.75 -8.64
CA VAL A 205 13.82 18.67 -7.82
C VAL A 205 12.50 18.03 -7.40
N LEU A 206 11.85 17.27 -8.29
CA LEU A 206 10.61 16.57 -7.98
C LEU A 206 10.85 15.48 -6.93
N ILE A 207 11.92 14.70 -7.09
CA ILE A 207 12.31 13.65 -6.14
C ILE A 207 12.61 14.28 -4.77
N ARG A 208 13.35 15.38 -4.74
CA ARG A 208 13.66 16.13 -3.50
C ARG A 208 12.39 16.60 -2.80
N ASN A 209 11.53 17.31 -3.54
CA ASN A 209 10.27 17.85 -2.99
C ASN A 209 9.35 16.74 -2.46
N ALA A 210 9.35 15.57 -3.08
CA ALA A 210 8.62 14.40 -2.60
C ALA A 210 9.25 13.87 -1.31
N ALA A 211 10.56 13.70 -1.27
CA ALA A 211 11.29 13.17 -0.11
C ALA A 211 11.23 14.10 1.12
N GLU A 212 11.19 15.43 0.93
CA GLU A 212 11.04 16.41 2.02
C GLU A 212 9.74 16.28 2.79
N LYS A 213 8.72 15.68 2.17
CA LYS A 213 7.43 15.41 2.83
C LYS A 213 7.49 14.26 3.85
N ILE A 214 8.57 13.47 3.85
CA ILE A 214 8.76 12.32 4.73
C ILE A 214 9.79 12.66 5.82
N PRO A 215 9.40 12.67 7.09
CA PRO A 215 10.33 12.95 8.19
C PRO A 215 11.50 11.97 8.21
N GLY A 216 12.73 12.49 8.27
CA GLY A 216 13.94 11.68 8.36
C GLY A 216 14.45 11.11 7.03
N PHE A 217 13.76 11.29 5.90
CA PHE A 217 14.17 10.71 4.63
C PHE A 217 15.32 11.48 3.96
N MET A 218 15.31 12.81 4.03
CA MET A 218 16.36 13.64 3.40
C MET A 218 17.78 13.29 3.85
N PRO A 219 18.09 12.98 5.11
CA PRO A 219 19.41 12.53 5.52
C PRO A 219 19.86 11.18 4.93
N MET A 220 18.92 10.35 4.48
CA MET A 220 19.20 9.06 3.83
C MET A 220 19.53 9.21 2.34
N LEU A 221 19.24 10.37 1.74
CA LEU A 221 19.46 10.63 0.33
C LEU A 221 20.68 11.53 0.10
N ARG A 222 21.40 11.24 -0.99
CA ARG A 222 22.51 12.04 -1.49
C ARG A 222 22.21 12.46 -2.92
N PHE A 223 22.01 13.75 -3.13
CA PHE A 223 21.69 14.28 -4.45
C PHE A 223 22.99 14.60 -5.21
N THR A 224 23.18 13.90 -6.32
CA THR A 224 24.30 14.12 -7.23
C THR A 224 23.98 15.31 -8.13
N PRO A 225 24.91 16.27 -8.32
CA PRO A 225 24.79 17.26 -9.36
C PRO A 225 24.65 16.57 -10.71
N SER A 226 23.57 16.84 -11.44
CA SER A 226 23.37 16.20 -12.74
C SER A 226 24.44 16.61 -13.72
N ALA A 227 24.99 15.65 -14.44
CA ALA A 227 25.71 15.94 -15.67
C ALA A 227 24.68 16.54 -16.65
N GLU A 228 24.81 17.82 -16.92
CA GLU A 228 23.75 18.64 -17.54
C GLU A 228 23.37 18.23 -18.97
N THR A 229 24.12 17.38 -19.62
CA THR A 229 23.88 17.04 -21.02
C THR A 229 23.95 15.53 -21.27
N ARG A 230 22.81 15.00 -21.72
CA ARG A 230 22.72 13.65 -22.29
C ARG A 230 23.76 13.42 -23.39
N GLY A 231 24.23 14.46 -24.06
CA GLY A 231 25.07 14.33 -25.24
C GLY A 231 24.35 13.56 -26.36
N LYS A 232 25.05 12.58 -26.94
CA LYS A 232 24.51 11.67 -27.98
C LYS A 232 24.10 10.29 -27.42
N LEU A 233 24.09 10.10 -26.11
CA LEU A 233 23.75 8.82 -25.49
C LEU A 233 22.29 8.44 -25.71
N PRO A 234 21.98 7.16 -25.98
CA PRO A 234 20.62 6.65 -25.92
C PRO A 234 19.97 6.93 -24.55
N PRO A 235 18.65 7.14 -24.47
CA PRO A 235 17.98 7.48 -23.19
C PRO A 235 18.19 6.44 -22.10
N LEU A 236 18.20 5.17 -22.44
CA LEU A 236 18.40 4.06 -21.52
C LEU A 236 19.83 4.07 -20.92
N GLU A 237 20.85 4.21 -21.75
CA GLU A 237 22.24 4.31 -21.32
C GLU A 237 22.47 5.57 -20.47
N TYR A 238 21.78 6.66 -20.83
CA TYR A 238 21.84 7.89 -20.05
C TYR A 238 21.26 7.73 -18.65
N ALA A 239 20.11 7.04 -18.52
CA ALA A 239 19.52 6.73 -17.22
C ALA A 239 20.43 5.85 -16.37
N ALA A 240 21.01 4.80 -16.96
CA ALA A 240 21.97 3.92 -16.30
C ALA A 240 23.19 4.71 -15.78
N ASN A 241 23.79 5.55 -16.62
CA ASN A 241 24.94 6.36 -16.23
C ASN A 241 24.61 7.35 -15.09
N LEU A 242 23.39 7.90 -15.06
CA LEU A 242 22.96 8.75 -13.96
C LEU A 242 22.86 7.99 -12.64
N SER A 243 22.33 6.76 -12.64
CA SER A 243 22.23 5.96 -11.42
C SER A 243 23.60 5.43 -10.96
N ILE A 244 24.48 5.03 -11.87
CA ILE A 244 25.87 4.65 -11.56
C ILE A 244 26.61 5.83 -10.92
N ALA A 245 26.55 7.02 -11.51
CA ALA A 245 27.19 8.20 -10.95
C ALA A 245 26.61 8.57 -9.57
N ALA A 246 25.35 8.31 -9.31
CA ALA A 246 24.72 8.52 -8.00
C ALA A 246 25.21 7.48 -6.97
N CYS A 247 25.46 6.24 -7.38
CA CYS A 247 26.01 5.18 -6.55
C CYS A 247 27.49 5.48 -6.19
N GLU A 248 28.31 5.83 -7.18
CA GLU A 248 29.73 6.08 -7.01
C GLU A 248 30.03 7.34 -6.18
N LEU A 249 29.17 8.35 -6.24
CA LEU A 249 29.36 9.58 -5.48
C LEU A 249 29.26 9.30 -3.97
N GLU A 250 30.31 9.59 -3.24
CA GLU A 250 30.41 9.37 -1.78
C GLU A 250 30.32 7.88 -1.36
N GLY A 251 30.44 6.92 -2.30
CA GLY A 251 30.41 5.50 -1.98
C GLY A 251 29.07 5.04 -1.41
N ASN A 252 27.97 5.49 -2.01
CA ASN A 252 26.66 5.00 -1.61
C ASN A 252 26.46 3.56 -2.11
N PRO A 253 25.84 2.66 -1.32
CA PRO A 253 25.56 1.30 -1.76
C PRO A 253 24.49 1.24 -2.87
N TYR A 254 23.72 2.30 -3.03
CA TYR A 254 22.64 2.39 -4.01
C TYR A 254 22.62 3.72 -4.75
N GLY A 255 22.33 3.66 -6.04
CA GLY A 255 22.08 4.81 -6.88
C GLY A 255 20.73 4.72 -7.58
N ALA A 256 19.91 5.76 -7.48
CA ALA A 256 18.64 5.86 -8.17
C ALA A 256 18.61 7.08 -9.08
N ALA A 257 18.03 6.95 -10.27
CA ALA A 257 17.92 8.04 -11.22
C ALA A 257 16.59 8.06 -11.96
N MET A 258 16.14 9.26 -12.30
CA MET A 258 14.97 9.51 -13.14
C MET A 258 15.34 10.55 -14.20
N THR A 259 15.12 10.19 -15.47
CA THR A 259 15.36 11.10 -16.59
C THR A 259 14.24 12.14 -16.73
N SER A 260 14.46 13.18 -17.49
CA SER A 260 13.38 14.03 -18.01
C SER A 260 12.52 13.26 -18.97
N ALA A 261 11.27 13.68 -19.18
CA ALA A 261 10.39 13.08 -20.15
C ALA A 261 10.93 13.23 -21.59
N PHE A 262 10.94 12.13 -22.32
CA PHE A 262 11.19 12.07 -23.76
C PHE A 262 9.86 11.97 -24.48
N PHE A 263 9.78 12.57 -25.66
CA PHE A 263 8.60 12.49 -26.52
C PHE A 263 8.89 11.53 -27.67
N THR A 264 7.99 10.59 -27.89
CA THR A 264 8.05 9.67 -29.03
C THR A 264 7.33 10.33 -30.20
N GLY A 265 8.08 10.89 -31.16
CA GLY A 265 7.54 11.56 -32.36
C GLY A 265 8.24 12.90 -32.67
N SER A 266 7.98 13.42 -33.87
CA SER A 266 8.61 14.64 -34.38
C SER A 266 7.95 15.94 -33.90
N GLU A 267 6.74 15.87 -33.35
CA GLU A 267 6.01 17.03 -32.85
C GLU A 267 5.41 16.74 -31.48
N ALA A 268 5.74 17.57 -30.50
CA ALA A 268 5.20 17.50 -29.15
C ALA A 268 3.77 18.05 -29.11
N THR A 269 2.79 17.21 -29.42
CA THR A 269 1.37 17.52 -29.21
C THR A 269 0.91 16.93 -27.87
N ALA A 270 -0.23 17.38 -27.35
CA ALA A 270 -0.83 16.84 -26.13
C ALA A 270 -1.15 15.33 -26.21
N GLN A 271 -1.18 14.78 -27.43
CA GLN A 271 -1.41 13.36 -27.72
C GLN A 271 -0.12 12.55 -27.91
N THR A 272 1.06 13.22 -27.87
CA THR A 272 2.33 12.52 -28.06
C THR A 272 2.66 11.71 -26.81
N GLU A 273 2.94 10.43 -27.00
CA GLU A 273 3.37 9.54 -25.92
C GLU A 273 4.66 10.07 -25.30
N LYS A 274 4.69 10.13 -23.97
CA LYS A 274 5.83 10.57 -23.18
C LYS A 274 6.45 9.34 -22.54
N CYS A 275 7.76 9.31 -22.44
CA CYS A 275 8.51 8.22 -21.81
C CYS A 275 9.51 8.80 -20.82
N VAL A 276 9.68 8.16 -19.67
CA VAL A 276 10.70 8.42 -18.65
C VAL A 276 11.42 7.12 -18.35
N TYR A 277 12.73 7.18 -18.18
CA TYR A 277 13.55 6.05 -17.76
C TYR A 277 13.89 6.21 -16.27
N LEU A 278 13.62 5.16 -15.52
CA LEU A 278 13.97 5.00 -14.11
C LEU A 278 15.12 4.02 -14.04
N ALA A 279 16.18 4.37 -13.34
CA ALA A 279 17.34 3.48 -13.18
C ALA A 279 17.65 3.29 -11.70
N PHE A 280 18.09 2.09 -11.36
CA PHE A 280 18.59 1.73 -10.05
C PHE A 280 19.88 0.93 -10.22
N THR A 281 20.91 1.31 -9.45
CA THR A 281 22.23 0.66 -9.43
C THR A 281 22.53 0.22 -8.00
N ASP A 282 23.00 -0.99 -7.86
CA ASP A 282 23.64 -1.52 -6.65
C ASP A 282 25.08 -1.98 -6.98
N ASP A 283 25.73 -2.64 -6.05
CA ASP A 283 27.11 -3.12 -6.23
C ASP A 283 27.24 -4.20 -7.33
N ASP A 284 26.14 -4.90 -7.63
CA ASP A 284 26.14 -6.05 -8.54
C ASP A 284 25.64 -5.69 -9.94
N ASP A 285 24.64 -4.80 -10.06
CA ASP A 285 23.87 -4.60 -11.31
C ASP A 285 23.26 -3.20 -11.45
N THR A 286 22.89 -2.86 -12.68
CA THR A 286 22.11 -1.68 -13.01
C THR A 286 20.87 -2.07 -13.80
N GLU A 287 19.70 -1.86 -13.23
CA GLU A 287 18.42 -2.10 -13.90
C GLU A 287 17.77 -0.76 -14.32
N VAL A 288 17.24 -0.75 -15.54
CA VAL A 288 16.52 0.41 -16.09
C VAL A 288 15.09 -0.02 -16.45
N ARG A 289 14.12 0.77 -16.01
CA ARG A 289 12.69 0.60 -16.35
C ARG A 289 12.21 1.78 -17.18
N GLU A 290 11.45 1.47 -18.19
CA GLU A 290 10.79 2.44 -19.05
C GLU A 290 9.34 2.64 -18.60
N VAL A 291 8.94 3.89 -18.39
CA VAL A 291 7.58 4.27 -17.97
C VAL A 291 6.97 5.16 -19.02
N HIS A 292 5.82 4.76 -19.55
CA HIS A 292 5.07 5.48 -20.58
C HIS A 292 3.90 6.26 -20.00
N SER A 293 3.59 7.40 -20.60
CA SER A 293 2.40 8.17 -20.24
C SER A 293 1.13 7.46 -20.71
N VAL A 294 0.07 7.62 -19.94
CA VAL A 294 -1.27 7.24 -20.38
C VAL A 294 -1.81 8.32 -21.35
N ASN A 295 -2.67 7.90 -22.29
CA ASN A 295 -3.23 8.82 -23.27
C ASN A 295 -3.99 9.97 -22.57
N GLY A 296 -3.62 11.21 -22.89
CA GLY A 296 -4.21 12.42 -22.29
C GLY A 296 -3.66 12.82 -20.91
N GLU A 297 -2.68 12.08 -20.36
CA GLU A 297 -2.04 12.41 -19.09
C GLU A 297 -1.21 13.70 -19.21
N GLU A 298 -1.42 14.66 -18.32
CA GLU A 298 -0.61 15.88 -18.24
C GLU A 298 0.83 15.55 -17.82
N ILE A 299 1.80 16.35 -18.29
CA ILE A 299 3.22 16.07 -18.03
C ILE A 299 3.57 16.11 -16.55
N SER A 300 2.93 16.96 -15.76
CA SER A 300 3.11 17.05 -14.31
C SER A 300 2.62 15.80 -13.60
N GLU A 301 1.42 15.32 -13.93
CA GLU A 301 0.84 14.10 -13.37
C GLU A 301 1.68 12.85 -13.74
N PHE A 302 2.14 12.82 -14.99
CA PHE A 302 3.05 11.77 -15.47
C PHE A 302 4.36 11.72 -14.68
N LEU A 303 5.00 12.87 -14.46
CA LEU A 303 6.26 12.95 -13.72
C LEU A 303 6.07 12.64 -12.22
N ASP A 304 4.96 13.03 -11.63
CA ASP A 304 4.62 12.67 -10.24
C ASP A 304 4.43 11.15 -10.12
N ARG A 305 3.76 10.50 -11.06
CA ARG A 305 3.64 9.04 -11.13
C ARG A 305 4.97 8.35 -11.35
N CYS A 306 5.84 8.89 -12.22
CA CYS A 306 7.20 8.37 -12.41
C CYS A 306 8.04 8.48 -11.11
N THR A 307 7.86 9.55 -10.35
CA THR A 307 8.52 9.71 -9.05
C THR A 307 8.05 8.65 -8.04
N GLU A 308 6.76 8.34 -7.99
CA GLU A 308 6.23 7.25 -7.17
C GLU A 308 6.81 5.89 -7.60
N GLU A 309 6.81 5.60 -8.90
CA GLU A 309 7.37 4.37 -9.44
C GLU A 309 8.88 4.22 -9.17
N LEU A 310 9.64 5.33 -9.17
CA LEU A 310 11.06 5.31 -8.77
C LEU A 310 11.24 4.84 -7.32
N PHE A 311 10.47 5.39 -6.39
CA PHE A 311 10.57 5.00 -4.98
C PHE A 311 10.08 3.56 -4.72
N LYS A 312 9.07 3.12 -5.45
CA LYS A 312 8.59 1.74 -5.42
C LYS A 312 9.66 0.78 -5.95
N PHE A 313 10.28 1.13 -7.07
CA PHE A 313 11.37 0.37 -7.67
C PHE A 313 12.59 0.31 -6.73
N ALA A 314 13.03 1.43 -6.18
CA ALA A 314 14.13 1.47 -5.22
C ALA A 314 13.82 0.62 -3.97
N LEU A 315 12.62 0.72 -3.41
CA LEU A 315 12.21 -0.09 -2.25
C LEU A 315 12.25 -1.60 -2.55
N GLU A 316 11.79 -2.00 -3.73
CA GLU A 316 11.82 -3.40 -4.19
C GLU A 316 13.26 -3.93 -4.22
N LYS A 317 14.17 -3.15 -4.81
CA LYS A 317 15.58 -3.53 -4.95
C LYS A 317 16.33 -3.56 -3.63
N VAL A 318 16.21 -2.50 -2.82
CA VAL A 318 16.84 -2.43 -1.50
C VAL A 318 16.39 -3.59 -0.61
N LYS A 319 15.09 -3.90 -0.56
CA LYS A 319 14.58 -5.06 0.18
C LYS A 319 15.12 -6.40 -0.34
N ALA A 320 15.30 -6.55 -1.64
CA ALA A 320 15.85 -7.76 -2.21
C ALA A 320 17.31 -7.96 -1.79
N MET A 321 18.11 -6.87 -1.76
CA MET A 321 19.50 -6.89 -1.30
C MET A 321 19.58 -7.19 0.19
N HIS A 322 18.83 -6.50 1.03
CA HIS A 322 18.81 -6.75 2.48
C HIS A 322 18.41 -8.20 2.81
N LYS A 323 17.46 -8.77 2.06
CA LYS A 323 17.09 -10.18 2.22
C LYS A 323 18.22 -11.13 1.86
N LYS A 324 19.06 -10.81 0.86
CA LYS A 324 20.28 -11.59 0.54
C LYS A 324 21.27 -11.52 1.70
N VAL A 325 21.57 -10.32 2.20
CA VAL A 325 22.51 -10.11 3.31
C VAL A 325 22.07 -10.91 4.55
N ILE A 326 20.81 -10.81 4.95
CA ILE A 326 20.29 -11.57 6.09
C ILE A 326 20.41 -13.08 5.86
N ALA A 327 20.11 -13.56 4.64
CA ALA A 327 20.21 -14.99 4.32
C ALA A 327 21.66 -15.50 4.33
N GLU A 328 22.63 -14.67 3.95
CA GLU A 328 24.05 -14.98 4.00
C GLU A 328 24.56 -14.97 5.45
N GLU A 329 24.16 -14.00 6.28
CA GLU A 329 24.49 -13.97 7.71
C GLU A 329 23.92 -15.20 8.45
N ASP A 330 22.67 -15.59 8.16
CA ASP A 330 22.07 -16.79 8.72
C ASP A 330 22.77 -18.08 8.26
N ALA A 331 23.36 -18.10 7.07
CA ALA A 331 24.11 -19.24 6.54
C ALA A 331 25.52 -19.36 7.15
N ASP A 332 26.14 -18.24 7.51
CA ASP A 332 27.46 -18.20 8.16
C ASP A 332 27.37 -18.36 9.70
N GLU A 333 26.21 -18.30 10.31
CA GLU A 333 26.07 -18.71 11.70
C GLU A 333 26.46 -20.19 11.84
N PRO A 334 27.46 -20.50 12.69
CA PRO A 334 27.87 -21.88 12.90
C PRO A 334 26.64 -22.68 13.32
N VAL A 335 26.29 -23.68 12.51
CA VAL A 335 25.17 -24.60 12.73
C VAL A 335 25.08 -24.89 14.23
N SER A 336 24.08 -24.33 14.88
CA SER A 336 23.94 -24.44 16.33
C SER A 336 24.05 -25.91 16.70
N VAL A 337 25.04 -26.26 17.53
CA VAL A 337 25.36 -27.62 17.99
C VAL A 337 24.17 -28.28 18.73
N PHE A 338 23.06 -27.59 18.81
CA PHE A 338 21.81 -28.07 19.37
C PHE A 338 21.00 -28.86 18.34
N THR A 339 21.09 -30.16 18.43
CA THR A 339 20.16 -31.07 17.75
C THR A 339 18.70 -30.70 18.07
N PRO A 340 17.74 -30.97 17.18
CA PRO A 340 16.30 -30.65 17.40
C PRO A 340 15.79 -31.09 18.77
N GLY A 341 16.30 -32.22 19.30
CA GLY A 341 15.96 -32.72 20.63
C GLY A 341 16.49 -31.84 21.78
N LYS A 342 17.67 -31.20 21.61
CA LYS A 342 18.23 -30.29 22.64
C LYS A 342 17.51 -28.94 22.64
N LYS A 343 17.05 -28.45 21.47
CA LYS A 343 16.21 -27.23 21.39
C LYS A 343 14.85 -27.46 22.06
N ALA A 344 14.24 -28.64 21.85
CA ALA A 344 13.00 -29.02 22.51
C ALA A 344 13.19 -29.16 24.03
N LEU A 345 14.30 -29.76 24.48
CA LEU A 345 14.61 -29.87 25.89
C LEU A 345 14.83 -28.51 26.55
N LEU A 346 15.51 -27.58 25.88
CA LEU A 346 15.73 -26.22 26.39
C LEU A 346 14.41 -25.46 26.50
N ALA A 347 13.51 -25.59 25.51
CA ALA A 347 12.18 -24.98 25.55
C ALA A 347 11.33 -25.55 26.71
N VAL A 348 11.38 -26.87 26.92
CA VAL A 348 10.69 -27.50 28.05
C VAL A 348 11.26 -27.05 29.40
N LEU A 349 12.58 -26.93 29.52
CA LEU A 349 13.23 -26.43 30.74
C LEU A 349 12.87 -24.97 31.02
N THR A 350 12.77 -24.14 29.98
CA THR A 350 12.37 -22.73 30.12
C THR A 350 10.91 -22.63 30.56
N LEU A 351 10.02 -23.43 29.99
CA LEU A 351 8.61 -23.51 30.40
C LEU A 351 8.45 -24.02 31.84
N LEU A 352 9.24 -25.03 32.26
CA LEU A 352 9.27 -25.52 33.63
C LEU A 352 9.77 -24.46 34.61
N ALA A 353 10.83 -23.72 34.27
CA ALA A 353 11.33 -22.63 35.10
C ALA A 353 10.30 -21.51 35.28
N MET A 354 9.58 -21.15 34.20
CA MET A 354 8.48 -20.20 34.29
C MET A 354 7.33 -20.71 35.17
N ALA A 355 6.93 -21.98 35.02
CA ALA A 355 5.88 -22.58 35.84
C ALA A 355 6.25 -22.62 37.33
N VAL A 356 7.51 -22.96 37.67
CA VAL A 356 8.03 -22.91 39.05
C VAL A 356 8.04 -21.47 39.57
N GLY A 357 8.45 -20.50 38.75
CA GLY A 357 8.41 -19.07 39.12
C GLY A 357 6.99 -18.58 39.41
N PHE A 358 6.01 -18.98 38.59
CA PHE A 358 4.60 -18.65 38.82
C PHE A 358 4.06 -19.31 40.10
N ALA A 359 4.37 -20.61 40.34
CA ALA A 359 3.94 -21.30 41.54
C ALA A 359 4.55 -20.67 42.81
N ALA A 360 5.85 -20.35 42.78
CA ALA A 360 6.51 -19.67 43.90
C ALA A 360 5.89 -18.27 44.18
N SER A 361 5.60 -17.52 43.13
CA SER A 361 4.94 -16.22 43.25
C SER A 361 3.52 -16.34 43.83
N TYR A 362 2.78 -17.35 43.44
CA TYR A 362 1.43 -17.63 43.95
C TYR A 362 1.46 -17.97 45.45
N PHE A 363 2.35 -18.89 45.85
CA PHE A 363 2.51 -19.26 47.26
C PHE A 363 2.94 -18.08 48.16
N VAL A 364 3.83 -17.21 47.65
CA VAL A 364 4.24 -16.00 48.41
C VAL A 364 3.07 -15.06 48.56
N THR A 365 2.27 -14.83 47.52
CA THR A 365 1.11 -13.95 47.55
C THR A 365 0.02 -14.47 48.49
N ASP A 366 -0.24 -15.79 48.46
CA ASP A 366 -1.24 -16.45 49.29
C ASP A 366 -0.82 -16.36 50.77
N HIS A 367 0.46 -16.61 51.10
CA HIS A 367 0.99 -16.52 52.46
C HIS A 367 0.97 -15.08 53.03
N VAL A 368 1.19 -14.07 52.16
CA VAL A 368 1.10 -12.66 52.58
C VAL A 368 -0.35 -12.25 52.85
N LEU A 369 -1.29 -12.74 52.02
CA LEU A 369 -2.72 -12.50 52.24
C LEU A 369 -3.25 -13.17 53.49
N ASP A 370 -2.82 -14.39 53.82
CA ASP A 370 -3.16 -15.10 55.05
C ASP A 370 -2.59 -14.40 56.31
N GLN A 371 -1.37 -13.85 56.23
CA GLN A 371 -0.79 -13.07 57.33
C GLN A 371 -1.55 -11.73 57.55
N GLN A 372 -1.98 -11.08 56.49
CA GLN A 372 -2.78 -9.85 56.62
C GLN A 372 -4.17 -10.13 57.17
N ALA A 373 -4.80 -11.23 56.75
CA ALA A 373 -6.11 -11.67 57.26
C ALA A 373 -6.02 -12.02 58.76
N SER A 374 -4.95 -12.67 59.22
CA SER A 374 -4.76 -13.00 60.62
C SER A 374 -4.43 -11.79 61.52
N GLN A 375 -3.73 -10.77 61.01
CA GLN A 375 -3.51 -9.51 61.71
C GLN A 375 -4.78 -8.68 61.85
N GLY A 376 -5.62 -8.61 60.81
CA GLY A 376 -6.92 -7.92 60.86
C GLY A 376 -7.93 -8.51 61.84
N TYR A 377 -7.80 -9.79 62.19
CA TYR A 377 -8.65 -10.45 63.20
C TYR A 377 -8.26 -10.12 64.65
N ILE A 378 -6.99 -9.80 64.89
CA ILE A 378 -6.49 -9.46 66.22
C ILE A 378 -6.88 -8.03 66.61
N GLU A 379 -6.94 -7.11 65.65
CA GLU A 379 -7.35 -5.71 65.93
C GLU A 379 -8.87 -5.54 66.19
N GLN A 380 -9.72 -6.50 65.76
CA GLN A 380 -11.17 -6.46 66.01
C GLN A 380 -11.60 -7.07 67.35
N THR A 381 -10.68 -7.73 68.08
CA THR A 381 -10.99 -8.35 69.38
C THR A 381 -10.49 -7.50 70.58
N GLU A 382 -9.83 -6.38 70.37
CA GLU A 382 -9.37 -5.47 71.42
C GLU A 382 -10.09 -4.11 71.43
N SER A 383 -11.23 -3.94 70.78
CA SER A 383 -12.04 -2.73 70.80
C SER A 383 -13.40 -2.91 71.48
#